data_535020e658bde74e5ff8200d81a0957c
#
_entry.id   535020e658bde74e5ff8200d81a0957c
#
_cell.length_a   1.000
_cell.length_b   1.000
_cell.length_c   1.000
_cell.angle_alpha   90.00
_cell.angle_beta   90.00
_cell.angle_gamma   90.00
#
_symmetry.space_group_name_H-M   'P 1'
#
loop_
_entity.id
_entity.type
_entity.pdbx_description
1 polymer ?
#
loop_
_entity_poly.entity_id
_entity_poly.type
_entity_poly.pdbx_seq_one_letter_code
_entity_poly.pdbx_strand_id
1 'polypeptide(L)'
;ISPNNVNEIKLATNSDNTNGNKVKVILISMAGAEGLDFKFIRQVHILEPWYNMNRIEQIIGRAVRTCSHKDLPFIERNVQIYLYGTILEDKEKEAADLYVYRLAEEKAIKIGLVSRVLKKSSIDCLLNIDQTKFSMNDLDLKLDIKLSNNQILKDYKIGDKPFSSICDYMEKCSYKCSPIPRLN
;
A
#
# COMPACT_ATOMS: atom_id res chain seq x y z
N ILE A 1 -9.03 -0.97 24.69
CA ILE A 1 -7.80 -0.19 24.45
C ILE A 1 -7.37 0.31 25.82
N SER A 2 -6.26 -0.18 26.32
CA SER A 2 -5.67 0.37 27.55
C SER A 2 -5.31 1.85 27.28
N PRO A 3 -5.70 2.82 28.11
CA PRO A 3 -5.31 4.21 27.93
C PRO A 3 -3.79 4.45 28.04
N ASN A 4 -3.01 3.44 28.34
CA ASN A 4 -1.56 3.51 28.56
C ASN A 4 -0.71 2.76 27.53
N ASN A 5 -1.15 2.70 26.26
CA ASN A 5 -0.37 2.04 25.19
C ASN A 5 0.90 2.81 24.76
N VAL A 6 1.21 3.94 25.38
CA VAL A 6 2.37 4.76 25.01
C VAL A 6 3.70 4.01 25.21
N ASN A 7 3.79 3.22 26.26
CA ASN A 7 4.99 2.44 26.57
C ASN A 7 5.15 1.25 25.60
N GLU A 8 4.06 0.55 25.31
CA GLU A 8 4.04 -0.55 24.33
C GLU A 8 4.37 -0.06 22.92
N ILE A 9 3.81 1.08 22.51
CA ILE A 9 4.13 1.69 21.23
C ILE A 9 5.60 2.11 21.15
N LYS A 10 6.13 2.74 22.22
CA LYS A 10 7.55 3.07 22.29
C LYS A 10 8.42 1.82 22.21
N LEU A 11 8.04 0.75 22.89
CA LEU A 11 8.76 -0.51 22.85
C LEU A 11 8.74 -1.13 21.46
N ALA A 12 7.58 -1.13 20.79
CA ALA A 12 7.41 -1.68 19.44
C ALA A 12 8.16 -0.88 18.37
N THR A 13 8.29 0.45 18.55
CA THR A 13 8.90 1.35 17.54
C THR A 13 10.36 1.69 17.84
N ASN A 14 10.93 1.15 18.92
CA ASN A 14 12.33 1.36 19.28
C ASN A 14 13.26 0.66 18.28
N SER A 15 14.42 1.26 18.01
CA SER A 15 15.49 0.66 17.21
C SER A 15 15.93 -0.72 17.70
N ASP A 16 15.88 -0.97 19.01
CA ASP A 16 16.19 -2.28 19.61
C ASP A 16 15.16 -3.37 19.23
N ASN A 17 14.02 -2.99 18.68
CA ASN A 17 12.97 -3.92 18.24
C ASN A 17 12.94 -4.11 16.72
N THR A 18 13.96 -3.69 15.99
CA THR A 18 14.02 -3.78 14.53
C THR A 18 13.74 -5.19 14.01
N ASN A 19 14.18 -6.21 14.74
CA ASN A 19 13.97 -7.62 14.39
C ASN A 19 12.75 -8.26 15.09
N GLY A 20 11.94 -7.48 15.79
CA GLY A 20 10.78 -8.00 16.53
C GLY A 20 11.14 -8.84 17.76
N ASN A 21 12.31 -8.63 18.37
CA ASN A 21 12.77 -9.42 19.52
C ASN A 21 11.98 -9.11 20.79
N LYS A 22 11.46 -7.89 20.94
CA LYS A 22 10.66 -7.44 22.09
C LYS A 22 9.16 -7.51 21.80
N VAL A 23 8.75 -7.01 20.63
CA VAL A 23 7.36 -7.05 20.15
C VAL A 23 7.37 -7.56 18.73
N LYS A 24 6.90 -8.77 18.53
CA LYS A 24 6.90 -9.45 17.20
C LYS A 24 5.59 -9.28 16.46
N VAL A 25 4.47 -9.21 17.16
CA VAL A 25 3.13 -9.14 16.59
C VAL A 25 2.35 -8.03 17.29
N ILE A 26 1.69 -7.20 16.48
CA ILE A 26 0.81 -6.14 16.95
C ILE A 26 -0.59 -6.44 16.40
N LEU A 27 -1.55 -6.62 17.29
CA LEU A 27 -2.95 -6.77 16.93
C LEU A 27 -3.66 -5.42 17.04
N ILE A 28 -4.30 -5.01 15.97
CA ILE A 28 -5.00 -3.72 15.89
C ILE A 28 -6.45 -3.97 15.55
N SER A 29 -7.34 -3.48 16.40
CA SER A 29 -8.78 -3.40 16.09
C SER A 29 -9.10 -2.08 15.38
N MET A 30 -10.35 -1.95 14.93
CA MET A 30 -10.88 -0.75 14.29
C MET A 30 -10.62 0.54 15.08
N ALA A 31 -10.73 0.48 16.42
CA ALA A 31 -10.52 1.63 17.30
C ALA A 31 -9.06 2.08 17.39
N GLY A 32 -8.09 1.20 17.11
CA GLY A 32 -6.66 1.51 17.11
C GLY A 32 -6.08 1.83 15.74
N ALA A 33 -6.92 1.84 14.69
CA ALA A 33 -6.46 2.04 13.32
C ALA A 33 -6.06 3.49 12.99
N GLU A 34 -6.35 4.46 13.84
CA GLU A 34 -6.04 5.88 13.63
C GLU A 34 -4.97 6.40 14.60
N GLY A 35 -4.10 7.29 14.13
CA GLY A 35 -3.14 8.01 14.97
C GLY A 35 -1.87 7.25 15.34
N LEU A 36 -1.70 5.97 14.98
CA LEU A 36 -0.52 5.18 15.31
C LEU A 36 0.50 5.16 14.17
N ASP A 37 1.76 5.33 14.52
CA ASP A 37 2.91 5.23 13.63
C ASP A 37 3.80 4.07 14.05
N PHE A 38 3.91 3.09 13.17
CA PHE A 38 4.78 1.96 13.40
C PHE A 38 6.05 2.06 12.54
N LYS A 39 7.14 1.51 13.06
CA LYS A 39 8.42 1.38 12.35
C LYS A 39 8.78 -0.10 12.23
N PHE A 40 9.56 -0.43 11.22
CA PHE A 40 10.12 -1.77 11.00
C PHE A 40 9.10 -2.89 10.77
N ILE A 41 7.85 -2.54 10.43
CA ILE A 41 6.82 -3.54 10.11
C ILE A 41 7.16 -4.22 8.78
N ARG A 42 7.36 -5.54 8.82
CA ARG A 42 7.73 -6.33 7.63
C ARG A 42 6.57 -7.12 7.03
N GLN A 43 5.48 -7.28 7.79
CA GLN A 43 4.27 -7.95 7.33
C GLN A 43 3.03 -7.22 7.82
N VAL A 44 2.01 -7.16 6.97
CA VAL A 44 0.66 -6.68 7.29
C VAL A 44 -0.32 -7.78 6.94
N HIS A 45 -1.10 -8.21 7.93
CA HIS A 45 -2.12 -9.24 7.80
C HIS A 45 -3.49 -8.63 8.02
N ILE A 46 -4.32 -8.61 6.98
CA ILE A 46 -5.70 -8.08 7.03
C ILE A 46 -6.64 -9.27 7.03
N LEU A 47 -7.16 -9.59 8.21
CA LEU A 47 -8.00 -10.77 8.43
C LEU A 47 -9.45 -10.56 7.98
N GLU A 48 -9.94 -9.31 8.05
CA GLU A 48 -11.30 -8.98 7.69
C GLU A 48 -11.32 -7.98 6.51
N PRO A 49 -12.00 -8.31 5.41
CA PRO A 49 -12.17 -7.41 4.29
C PRO A 49 -13.06 -6.21 4.67
N TRP A 50 -12.95 -5.15 3.90
CA TRP A 50 -13.79 -3.97 4.04
C TRP A 50 -14.36 -3.54 2.70
N TYR A 51 -15.55 -2.95 2.72
CA TYR A 51 -16.31 -2.53 1.54
C TYR A 51 -15.67 -1.42 0.71
N ASN A 52 -14.57 -0.83 1.17
CA ASN A 52 -13.84 0.23 0.47
C ASN A 52 -12.34 -0.03 0.53
N MET A 53 -11.68 0.01 -0.60
CA MET A 53 -10.23 -0.21 -0.72
C MET A 53 -9.42 0.83 0.07
N ASN A 54 -9.88 2.07 0.16
CA ASN A 54 -9.20 3.14 0.91
C ASN A 54 -8.90 2.75 2.36
N ARG A 55 -9.78 1.97 3.00
CA ARG A 55 -9.54 1.53 4.37
C ARG A 55 -8.42 0.50 4.44
N ILE A 56 -8.38 -0.42 3.50
CA ILE A 56 -7.29 -1.40 3.37
C ILE A 56 -5.98 -0.65 3.16
N GLU A 57 -5.96 0.35 2.29
CA GLU A 57 -4.79 1.20 2.03
C GLU A 57 -4.37 2.00 3.26
N GLN A 58 -5.32 2.52 4.04
CA GLN A 58 -5.00 3.19 5.31
C GLN A 58 -4.31 2.25 6.30
N ILE A 59 -4.76 1.02 6.41
CA ILE A 59 -4.12 0.00 7.26
C ILE A 59 -2.70 -0.28 6.77
N ILE A 60 -2.54 -0.53 5.47
CA ILE A 60 -1.23 -0.74 4.84
C ILE A 60 -0.32 0.48 5.07
N GLY A 61 -0.86 1.68 4.93
CA GLY A 61 -0.16 2.95 5.14
C GLY A 61 0.39 3.15 6.57
N ARG A 62 -0.09 2.38 7.56
CA ARG A 62 0.50 2.38 8.91
C ARG A 62 1.85 1.69 8.97
N ALA A 63 2.08 0.71 8.11
CA ALA A 63 3.34 -0.01 7.98
C ALA A 63 4.24 0.61 6.92
N VAL A 64 3.66 1.10 5.81
CA VAL A 64 4.38 1.66 4.67
C VAL A 64 4.33 3.19 4.74
N ARG A 65 5.12 3.77 5.63
CA ARG A 65 5.27 5.23 5.74
C ARG A 65 6.64 5.69 5.30
N THR A 66 6.71 6.95 4.88
CA THR A 66 7.99 7.61 4.57
C THR A 66 8.95 7.45 5.74
N CYS A 67 10.15 6.97 5.45
CA CYS A 67 11.22 6.72 6.43
C CYS A 67 10.93 5.67 7.51
N SER A 68 9.82 4.93 7.47
CA SER A 68 9.54 3.89 8.48
C SER A 68 10.55 2.75 8.49
N HIS A 69 11.24 2.53 7.38
CA HIS A 69 12.26 1.48 7.22
C HIS A 69 13.67 2.03 6.91
N LYS A 70 13.91 3.35 7.10
CA LYS A 70 15.17 4.01 6.72
C LYS A 70 16.40 3.41 7.38
N ASP A 71 16.25 2.89 8.60
CA ASP A 71 17.34 2.33 9.41
C ASP A 71 17.61 0.84 9.10
N LEU A 72 16.81 0.23 8.22
CA LEU A 72 17.06 -1.11 7.69
C LEU A 72 18.02 -1.06 6.50
N PRO A 73 18.77 -2.16 6.24
CA PRO A 73 19.46 -2.34 4.98
C PRO A 73 18.51 -2.18 3.80
N PHE A 74 18.96 -1.59 2.70
CA PHE A 74 18.08 -1.26 1.56
C PHE A 74 17.33 -2.49 1.03
N ILE A 75 17.99 -3.63 0.93
CA ILE A 75 17.41 -4.90 0.49
C ILE A 75 16.24 -5.37 1.38
N GLU A 76 16.18 -4.93 2.63
CA GLU A 76 15.14 -5.29 3.62
C GLU A 76 14.02 -4.25 3.72
N ARG A 77 14.08 -3.13 2.99
CA ARG A 77 13.07 -2.05 3.01
C ARG A 77 11.82 -2.41 2.21
N ASN A 78 11.13 -3.46 2.62
CA ASN A 78 9.90 -3.92 2.00
C ASN A 78 8.90 -4.41 3.05
N VAL A 79 7.63 -4.44 2.67
CA VAL A 79 6.51 -4.93 3.48
C VAL A 79 5.72 -5.93 2.65
N GLN A 80 5.48 -7.10 3.20
CA GLN A 80 4.59 -8.10 2.61
C GLN A 80 3.17 -7.88 3.12
N ILE A 81 2.21 -7.87 2.21
CA ILE A 81 0.80 -7.63 2.52
C ILE A 81 0.03 -8.92 2.25
N TYR A 82 -0.72 -9.37 3.24
CA TYR A 82 -1.55 -10.56 3.17
C TYR A 82 -3.00 -10.19 3.41
N LEU A 83 -3.83 -10.44 2.41
CA LEU A 83 -5.29 -10.32 2.49
C LEU A 83 -5.86 -11.71 2.68
N TYR A 84 -6.69 -11.88 3.69
CA TYR A 84 -7.31 -13.16 4.01
C TYR A 84 -8.78 -13.13 3.58
N GLY A 85 -9.26 -14.25 3.12
CA GLY A 85 -10.66 -14.44 2.75
C GLY A 85 -11.07 -15.89 2.96
N THR A 86 -12.27 -16.09 3.45
CA THR A 86 -12.89 -17.41 3.62
C THR A 86 -13.21 -18.00 2.25
N ILE A 87 -12.97 -19.29 2.08
CA ILE A 87 -13.36 -20.08 0.91
C ILE A 87 -14.39 -21.10 1.35
N LEU A 88 -15.49 -21.20 0.61
CA LEU A 88 -16.51 -22.25 0.84
C LEU A 88 -16.13 -23.52 0.09
N GLU A 89 -16.52 -24.67 0.63
CA GLU A 89 -16.35 -25.96 -0.04
C GLU A 89 -17.17 -26.04 -1.33
N ASP A 90 -18.38 -25.45 -1.31
CA ASP A 90 -19.24 -25.29 -2.48
C ASP A 90 -18.70 -24.20 -3.40
N LYS A 91 -18.08 -24.61 -4.52
CA LYS A 91 -17.45 -23.70 -5.48
C LYS A 91 -18.45 -22.83 -6.28
N GLU A 92 -19.74 -23.16 -6.24
CA GLU A 92 -20.79 -22.36 -6.90
C GLU A 92 -21.22 -21.16 -6.05
N LYS A 93 -20.83 -21.13 -4.76
CA LYS A 93 -21.17 -20.06 -3.83
C LYS A 93 -19.97 -19.17 -3.55
N GLU A 94 -20.15 -17.88 -3.68
CA GLU A 94 -19.16 -16.88 -3.28
C GLU A 94 -19.20 -16.67 -1.77
N ALA A 95 -18.07 -16.80 -1.10
CA ALA A 95 -17.97 -16.48 0.32
C ALA A 95 -18.13 -14.97 0.57
N ALA A 96 -18.65 -14.60 1.73
CA ALA A 96 -18.90 -13.19 2.07
C ALA A 96 -17.64 -12.31 1.95
N ASP A 97 -16.49 -12.82 2.38
CA ASP A 97 -15.23 -12.09 2.32
C ASP A 97 -14.81 -11.79 0.87
N LEU A 98 -14.93 -12.77 -0.03
CA LEU A 98 -14.60 -12.60 -1.44
C LEU A 98 -15.55 -11.61 -2.11
N TYR A 99 -16.84 -11.67 -1.79
CA TYR A 99 -17.83 -10.70 -2.25
C TYR A 99 -17.47 -9.28 -1.82
N VAL A 100 -17.06 -9.08 -0.55
CA VAL A 100 -16.68 -7.77 -0.03
C VAL A 100 -15.43 -7.23 -0.72
N TYR A 101 -14.40 -8.07 -0.95
CA TYR A 101 -13.20 -7.66 -1.70
C TYR A 101 -13.55 -7.26 -3.14
N ARG A 102 -14.35 -8.06 -3.83
CA ARG A 102 -14.80 -7.77 -5.20
C ARG A 102 -15.56 -6.44 -5.27
N LEU A 103 -16.47 -6.21 -4.32
CA LEU A 103 -17.23 -4.95 -4.24
C LEU A 103 -16.31 -3.75 -3.97
N ALA A 104 -15.31 -3.92 -3.11
CA ALA A 104 -14.32 -2.88 -2.81
C ALA A 104 -13.48 -2.54 -4.05
N GLU A 105 -13.06 -3.54 -4.82
CA GLU A 105 -12.31 -3.38 -6.08
C GLU A 105 -13.15 -2.67 -7.15
N GLU A 106 -14.39 -3.09 -7.38
CA GLU A 106 -15.29 -2.44 -8.33
C GLU A 106 -15.51 -0.96 -8.01
N LYS A 107 -15.67 -0.61 -6.73
CA LYS A 107 -15.77 0.79 -6.27
C LYS A 107 -14.46 1.54 -6.51
N ALA A 108 -13.33 0.92 -6.19
CA ALA A 108 -12.01 1.53 -6.36
C ALA A 108 -11.74 1.87 -7.83
N ILE A 109 -12.08 0.99 -8.76
CA ILE A 109 -11.96 1.23 -10.21
C ILE A 109 -12.83 2.43 -10.62
N LYS A 110 -14.08 2.51 -10.16
CA LYS A 110 -14.97 3.64 -10.48
C LYS A 110 -14.44 4.97 -9.94
N ILE A 111 -13.94 4.97 -8.70
CA ILE A 111 -13.30 6.15 -8.08
C ILE A 111 -12.03 6.52 -8.86
N GLY A 112 -11.23 5.53 -9.25
CA GLY A 112 -10.01 5.72 -10.02
C GLY A 112 -10.27 6.38 -11.38
N LEU A 113 -11.34 6.01 -12.07
CA LEU A 113 -11.75 6.65 -13.33
C LEU A 113 -11.98 8.15 -13.14
N VAL A 114 -12.73 8.54 -12.11
CA VAL A 114 -12.99 9.96 -11.78
C VAL A 114 -11.70 10.66 -11.38
N SER A 115 -10.89 10.06 -10.51
CA SER A 115 -9.60 10.61 -10.08
C SER A 115 -8.67 10.85 -11.26
N ARG A 116 -8.63 9.93 -12.23
CA ARG A 116 -7.84 10.07 -13.45
C ARG A 116 -8.29 11.25 -14.31
N VAL A 117 -9.62 11.46 -14.43
CA VAL A 117 -10.16 12.61 -15.16
C VAL A 117 -9.77 13.91 -14.46
N LEU A 118 -9.94 13.99 -13.15
CA LEU A 118 -9.56 15.17 -12.35
C LEU A 118 -8.05 15.46 -12.48
N LYS A 119 -7.19 14.45 -12.36
CA LYS A 119 -5.74 14.60 -12.55
C LYS A 119 -5.38 15.12 -13.93
N LYS A 120 -6.01 14.59 -15.00
CA LYS A 120 -5.76 15.03 -16.37
C LYS A 120 -6.18 16.46 -16.63
N SER A 121 -7.28 16.92 -16.02
CA SER A 121 -7.90 18.22 -16.26
C SER A 121 -7.43 19.30 -15.29
N SER A 122 -6.64 18.94 -14.28
CA SER A 122 -6.14 19.90 -13.29
C SER A 122 -5.08 20.82 -13.90
N ILE A 123 -5.02 22.06 -13.41
CA ILE A 123 -3.94 23.01 -13.73
C ILE A 123 -2.59 22.46 -13.28
N ASP A 124 -2.58 21.76 -12.15
CA ASP A 124 -1.40 21.11 -11.59
C ASP A 124 -0.80 20.08 -12.55
N CYS A 125 -1.64 19.38 -13.32
CA CYS A 125 -1.15 18.45 -14.33
C CYS A 125 -0.20 19.11 -15.33
N LEU A 126 -0.53 20.29 -15.79
CA LEU A 126 0.29 21.02 -16.76
C LEU A 126 1.59 21.55 -16.15
N LEU A 127 1.53 21.98 -14.89
CA LEU A 127 2.66 22.60 -14.21
C LEU A 127 3.65 21.56 -13.66
N ASN A 128 3.15 20.45 -13.17
CA ASN A 128 3.93 19.50 -12.38
C ASN A 128 3.96 18.07 -12.96
N ILE A 129 3.51 17.87 -14.23
CA ILE A 129 3.47 16.55 -14.84
C ILE A 129 4.83 15.82 -14.80
N ASP A 130 5.90 16.57 -14.98
CA ASP A 130 7.25 16.01 -15.00
C ASP A 130 7.74 15.59 -13.58
N GLN A 131 7.19 16.19 -12.53
CA GLN A 131 7.46 15.78 -11.15
C GLN A 131 6.69 14.51 -10.75
N THR A 132 5.58 14.23 -11.43
CA THR A 132 4.75 13.03 -11.20
C THR A 132 5.07 11.90 -12.18
N LYS A 133 5.83 12.17 -13.23
CA LYS A 133 6.33 11.18 -14.18
C LYS A 133 7.74 10.78 -13.78
N PHE A 134 7.86 9.62 -13.16
CA PHE A 134 9.15 8.96 -13.13
C PHE A 134 9.47 8.46 -14.54
N SER A 135 10.73 8.55 -14.96
CA SER A 135 11.11 7.99 -16.24
C SER A 135 10.89 6.47 -16.22
N MET A 136 10.50 5.88 -17.35
CA MET A 136 10.34 4.42 -17.42
C MET A 136 11.65 3.70 -17.10
N ASN A 137 12.80 4.33 -17.32
CA ASN A 137 14.12 3.79 -16.99
C ASN A 137 14.33 3.72 -15.47
N ASP A 138 13.85 4.72 -14.71
CA ASP A 138 13.93 4.73 -13.25
C ASP A 138 12.96 3.69 -12.63
N LEU A 139 11.85 3.40 -13.31
CA LEU A 139 10.85 2.43 -12.87
C LEU A 139 11.19 0.98 -13.25
N ASP A 140 12.08 0.78 -14.22
CA ASP A 140 12.54 -0.55 -14.63
C ASP A 140 13.74 -1.06 -13.79
N LEU A 141 14.08 -0.36 -12.72
CA LEU A 141 15.11 -0.80 -11.80
C LEU A 141 14.73 -2.15 -11.18
N LYS A 142 15.56 -3.14 -11.44
CA LYS A 142 15.42 -4.46 -10.83
C LYS A 142 16.38 -4.56 -9.64
N LEU A 143 15.86 -5.00 -8.52
CA LEU A 143 16.61 -5.15 -7.28
C LEU A 143 16.35 -6.51 -6.65
N ASP A 144 17.36 -7.03 -6.00
CA ASP A 144 17.15 -8.15 -5.09
C ASP A 144 16.57 -7.62 -3.78
N ILE A 145 15.48 -8.21 -3.32
CA ILE A 145 14.83 -7.86 -2.05
C ILE A 145 14.78 -9.07 -1.13
N LYS A 146 15.08 -8.84 0.15
CA LYS A 146 15.00 -9.85 1.19
C LYS A 146 13.68 -9.73 1.95
N LEU A 147 12.85 -10.74 1.84
CA LEU A 147 11.56 -10.82 2.53
C LEU A 147 11.73 -11.06 4.04
N SER A 148 10.65 -10.90 4.78
CA SER A 148 10.62 -11.12 6.23
C SER A 148 10.89 -12.58 6.64
N ASN A 149 10.66 -13.54 5.74
CA ASN A 149 10.96 -14.95 5.92
C ASN A 149 12.39 -15.35 5.48
N ASN A 150 13.25 -14.35 5.23
CA ASN A 150 14.63 -14.49 4.71
C ASN A 150 14.74 -15.00 3.27
N GLN A 151 13.65 -15.19 2.54
CA GLN A 151 13.72 -15.48 1.11
C GLN A 151 14.20 -14.25 0.34
N ILE A 152 15.01 -14.47 -0.69
CA ILE A 152 15.48 -13.42 -1.59
C ILE A 152 14.69 -13.54 -2.89
N LEU A 153 13.95 -12.49 -3.22
CA LEU A 153 13.34 -12.32 -4.55
C LEU A 153 14.37 -11.61 -5.43
N LYS A 154 14.87 -12.32 -6.42
CA LYS A 154 15.80 -11.77 -7.42
C LYS A 154 15.04 -10.98 -8.48
N ASP A 155 15.70 -9.97 -9.02
CA ASP A 155 15.18 -9.18 -10.14
C ASP A 155 13.79 -8.58 -9.87
N TYR A 156 13.48 -8.26 -8.61
CA TYR A 156 12.20 -7.63 -8.28
C TYR A 156 12.10 -6.26 -8.94
N LYS A 157 11.11 -6.09 -9.81
CA LYS A 157 10.87 -4.84 -10.52
C LYS A 157 10.21 -3.82 -9.59
N ILE A 158 10.90 -2.72 -9.33
CA ILE A 158 10.36 -1.57 -8.62
C ILE A 158 9.57 -0.72 -9.62
N GLY A 159 8.46 -0.17 -9.17
CA GLY A 159 7.63 0.74 -9.95
C GLY A 159 6.16 0.62 -9.61
N ASP A 160 5.39 1.52 -10.17
CA ASP A 160 3.95 1.56 -9.99
C ASP A 160 3.32 0.32 -10.63
N LYS A 161 2.60 -0.43 -9.83
CA LYS A 161 1.93 -1.64 -10.31
C LYS A 161 0.59 -1.27 -10.96
N PRO A 162 0.25 -1.90 -12.09
CA PRO A 162 -1.10 -1.84 -12.63
C PRO A 162 -2.15 -2.14 -11.55
N PHE A 163 -3.30 -1.52 -11.65
CA PHE A 163 -4.43 -1.68 -10.72
C PHE A 163 -4.14 -1.31 -9.27
N SER A 164 -3.05 -0.58 -9.01
CA SER A 164 -2.77 0.02 -7.69
C SER A 164 -3.41 1.40 -7.55
N SER A 165 -3.51 1.91 -6.32
CA SER A 165 -4.02 3.25 -6.03
C SER A 165 -3.21 4.36 -6.71
N ILE A 166 -1.90 4.20 -6.82
CA ILE A 166 -1.02 5.15 -7.51
C ILE A 166 -1.39 5.24 -9.00
N CYS A 167 -1.77 4.11 -9.60
CA CYS A 167 -2.23 4.03 -11.00
C CYS A 167 -3.72 4.31 -11.16
N ASP A 168 -4.40 4.87 -10.17
CA ASP A 168 -5.86 5.08 -10.16
C ASP A 168 -6.64 3.79 -10.46
N TYR A 169 -6.16 2.66 -9.98
CA TYR A 169 -6.71 1.31 -10.24
C TYR A 169 -6.86 0.97 -11.73
N MET A 170 -6.05 1.59 -12.59
CA MET A 170 -6.04 1.33 -14.03
C MET A 170 -4.87 0.42 -14.42
N GLU A 171 -5.01 -0.23 -15.57
CA GLU A 171 -3.95 -1.03 -16.18
C GLU A 171 -2.71 -0.19 -16.50
N LYS A 172 -2.92 1.06 -16.99
CA LYS A 172 -1.83 1.98 -17.35
C LYS A 172 -1.73 3.11 -16.35
N CYS A 173 -0.56 3.24 -15.73
CA CYS A 173 -0.25 4.33 -14.79
C CYS A 173 -0.03 5.66 -15.52
N SER A 174 0.58 5.64 -16.71
CA SER A 174 0.87 6.85 -17.49
C SER A 174 -0.41 7.49 -18.04
N TYR A 175 -0.44 8.84 -18.05
CA TYR A 175 -1.50 9.62 -18.66
C TYR A 175 -0.95 10.94 -19.22
N LYS A 176 -1.74 11.61 -20.03
CA LYS A 176 -1.44 12.94 -20.57
C LYS A 176 -2.44 13.95 -20.04
N CYS A 177 -1.98 15.18 -19.80
CA CYS A 177 -2.85 16.28 -19.40
C CYS A 177 -3.84 16.66 -20.52
N SER A 178 -5.02 17.15 -20.13
CA SER A 178 -6.05 17.63 -21.05
C SER A 178 -6.74 18.87 -20.43
N PRO A 179 -6.93 19.99 -21.15
CA PRO A 179 -6.51 20.17 -22.55
C PRO A 179 -4.99 20.32 -22.69
N ILE A 180 -4.45 19.95 -23.85
CA ILE A 180 -3.07 20.26 -24.19
C ILE A 180 -3.02 21.76 -24.46
N PRO A 181 -2.18 22.58 -23.74
CA PRO A 181 -2.08 24.00 -24.01
C PRO A 181 -1.62 24.20 -25.45
N ARG A 182 -2.35 25.04 -26.19
CA ARG A 182 -1.85 25.53 -27.46
C ARG A 182 -0.82 26.61 -27.11
N LEU A 183 0.44 26.29 -27.24
CA LEU A 183 1.50 27.29 -27.26
C LEU A 183 1.34 28.08 -28.53
N ASN A 184 0.87 29.35 -28.42
CA ASN A 184 0.88 30.30 -29.50
C ASN A 184 2.30 30.85 -29.67
#